data_64525f5b6331d8c61c1a76a0ef42cd81
#
_entry.id   64525f5b6331d8c61c1a76a0ef42cd81
#
_cell.length_a   1.000
_cell.length_b   1.000
_cell.length_c   1.000
_cell.angle_alpha   90.00
_cell.angle_beta   90.00
_cell.angle_gamma   90.00
#
_symmetry.space_group_name_H-M   'P 1'
#
loop_
_entity.id
_entity.type
_entity.pdbx_description
1 polymer ?
#
loop_
_entity_poly.entity_id
_entity_poly.type
_entity_poly.pdbx_seq_one_letter_code
_entity_poly.pdbx_strand_id
1 'polypeptide(L)'
;GAPIAGLPPIAVNGQGGLLDVLLDKDFATNQKIYLSFAEPGPNNTNSTAVLSATLLDSKLENSQVIFSQTPKYDSKYHFGGRLVQEQSGNLFVTLGDRATQRADVQPLNTLIGKVARITATGKAADGNPFPADKTALAEIWSIGHRNIQGATLDPQGRLWTHEHGPQGGDEINITAAGKNYGWPLITYGEEYGGGVIGKTSQ
;
A
#
# COMPACT_ATOMS: atom_id res chain seq x y z
N GLY A 1 5.11 -7.66 -27.38
CA GLY A 1 6.05 -6.52 -27.51
C GLY A 1 7.35 -6.81 -26.78
N ALA A 2 8.36 -5.98 -26.95
CA ALA A 2 9.58 -6.06 -26.17
C ALA A 2 9.30 -5.66 -24.70
N PRO A 3 10.04 -6.20 -23.72
CA PRO A 3 9.96 -5.76 -22.35
C PRO A 3 10.26 -4.27 -22.19
N ILE A 4 9.57 -3.61 -21.25
CA ILE A 4 9.87 -2.21 -20.88
C ILE A 4 11.20 -2.20 -20.12
N ALA A 5 12.16 -1.38 -20.58
CA ALA A 5 13.46 -1.22 -19.93
C ALA A 5 13.42 -0.21 -18.79
N GLY A 6 14.39 -0.26 -17.87
CA GLY A 6 14.58 0.75 -16.82
C GLY A 6 13.86 0.46 -15.50
N LEU A 7 13.36 -0.75 -15.29
CA LEU A 7 12.84 -1.17 -13.98
C LEU A 7 13.96 -1.18 -12.92
N PRO A 8 13.64 -0.82 -11.67
CA PRO A 8 14.57 -0.94 -10.55
C PRO A 8 14.78 -2.41 -10.17
N PRO A 9 15.74 -2.72 -9.28
CA PRO A 9 15.80 -4.04 -8.66
C PRO A 9 14.51 -4.40 -7.95
N ILE A 10 13.99 -5.60 -8.18
CA ILE A 10 12.71 -6.08 -7.62
C ILE A 10 12.95 -7.36 -6.84
N ALA A 11 12.41 -7.43 -5.62
CA ALA A 11 12.41 -8.66 -4.82
C ALA A 11 11.30 -9.60 -5.30
N VAL A 12 11.66 -10.55 -6.18
CA VAL A 12 10.73 -11.55 -6.70
C VAL A 12 10.74 -12.77 -5.77
N ASN A 13 9.83 -12.79 -4.80
CA ASN A 13 9.73 -13.86 -3.81
C ASN A 13 8.30 -13.98 -3.26
N GLY A 14 7.68 -15.15 -3.35
CA GLY A 14 6.29 -15.37 -2.90
C GLY A 14 5.30 -14.50 -3.67
N GLN A 15 4.60 -13.62 -2.96
CA GLN A 15 3.67 -12.64 -3.54
C GLN A 15 4.36 -11.35 -4.02
N GLY A 16 5.67 -11.21 -3.75
CA GLY A 16 6.45 -10.05 -4.15
C GLY A 16 6.83 -10.08 -5.63
N GLY A 17 6.96 -8.89 -6.21
CA GLY A 17 7.26 -8.67 -7.62
C GLY A 17 6.83 -7.28 -8.05
N LEU A 18 6.43 -7.12 -9.31
CA LEU A 18 5.62 -5.97 -9.75
C LEU A 18 4.20 -6.16 -9.22
N LEU A 19 3.62 -5.14 -8.59
CA LEU A 19 2.36 -5.24 -7.89
C LEU A 19 1.23 -4.50 -8.61
N ASP A 20 1.50 -3.25 -9.02
CA ASP A 20 0.51 -2.43 -9.74
C ASP A 20 1.17 -1.44 -10.70
N VAL A 21 0.40 -0.97 -11.68
CA VAL A 21 0.75 0.13 -12.58
C VAL A 21 -0.39 1.13 -12.64
N LEU A 22 -0.07 2.40 -12.47
CA LEU A 22 -1.01 3.51 -12.54
C LEU A 22 -0.50 4.56 -13.52
N LEU A 23 -1.31 4.94 -14.49
CA LEU A 23 -1.04 6.10 -15.33
C LEU A 23 -1.40 7.37 -14.57
N ASP A 24 -0.52 8.37 -14.63
CA ASP A 24 -0.84 9.69 -14.09
C ASP A 24 -2.10 10.26 -14.76
N LYS A 25 -2.93 10.99 -14.03
CA LYS A 25 -4.18 11.58 -14.55
C LYS A 25 -3.98 12.44 -15.80
N ASP A 26 -2.77 12.98 -15.97
CA ASP A 26 -2.37 13.80 -17.12
C ASP A 26 -1.40 13.03 -18.06
N PHE A 27 -1.46 11.69 -18.05
CA PHE A 27 -0.55 10.80 -18.79
C PHE A 27 -0.44 11.16 -20.28
N ALA A 28 -1.53 11.51 -20.92
CA ALA A 28 -1.53 11.89 -22.34
C ALA A 28 -0.56 13.06 -22.64
N THR A 29 -0.31 13.90 -21.64
CA THR A 29 0.56 15.08 -21.79
C THR A 29 1.95 14.84 -21.21
N ASN A 30 2.05 14.18 -20.05
CA ASN A 30 3.29 14.08 -19.29
C ASN A 30 3.97 12.71 -19.35
N GLN A 31 3.30 11.69 -19.91
CA GLN A 31 3.76 10.31 -20.02
C GLN A 31 4.20 9.70 -18.69
N LYS A 32 3.75 10.27 -17.56
CA LYS A 32 4.13 9.81 -16.24
C LYS A 32 3.35 8.56 -15.83
N ILE A 33 4.06 7.60 -15.24
CA ILE A 33 3.47 6.41 -14.64
C ILE A 33 4.00 6.22 -13.22
N TYR A 34 3.23 5.48 -12.45
CA TYR A 34 3.63 5.00 -11.13
C TYR A 34 3.59 3.47 -11.15
N LEU A 35 4.59 2.85 -10.56
CA LEU A 35 4.68 1.41 -10.39
C LEU A 35 4.83 1.11 -8.91
N SER A 36 4.00 0.24 -8.36
CA SER A 36 4.27 -0.36 -7.05
C SER A 36 4.98 -1.69 -7.26
N PHE A 37 5.92 -1.97 -6.39
CA PHE A 37 6.76 -3.16 -6.48
C PHE A 37 7.33 -3.58 -5.12
N ALA A 38 7.77 -4.82 -5.03
CA ALA A 38 8.51 -5.31 -3.86
C ALA A 38 9.97 -4.82 -3.96
N GLU A 39 10.31 -3.81 -3.16
CA GLU A 39 11.65 -3.23 -3.08
C GLU A 39 12.55 -4.08 -2.18
N PRO A 40 13.72 -4.54 -2.67
CA PRO A 40 14.67 -5.26 -1.84
C PRO A 40 15.29 -4.35 -0.77
N GLY A 41 15.69 -4.94 0.34
CA GLY A 41 16.44 -4.34 1.43
C GLY A 41 17.62 -5.20 1.86
N PRO A 42 18.39 -4.77 2.87
CA PRO A 42 19.49 -5.55 3.41
C PRO A 42 18.96 -6.85 4.06
N ASN A 43 19.81 -7.87 4.15
CA ASN A 43 19.51 -9.14 4.84
C ASN A 43 18.20 -9.81 4.36
N ASN A 44 17.96 -9.86 3.05
CA ASN A 44 16.76 -10.42 2.40
C ASN A 44 15.44 -9.72 2.78
N THR A 45 15.48 -8.60 3.47
CA THR A 45 14.26 -7.84 3.75
C THR A 45 13.72 -7.21 2.47
N ASN A 46 12.42 -6.92 2.50
CA ASN A 46 11.73 -6.26 1.40
C ASN A 46 10.51 -5.48 1.91
N SER A 47 9.99 -4.60 1.11
CA SER A 47 8.75 -3.87 1.40
C SER A 47 8.08 -3.43 0.11
N THR A 48 6.84 -2.96 0.22
CA THR A 48 6.16 -2.29 -0.89
C THR A 48 6.75 -0.90 -1.10
N ALA A 49 7.09 -0.59 -2.34
CA ALA A 49 7.59 0.73 -2.74
C ALA A 49 6.82 1.24 -3.97
N VAL A 50 6.92 2.54 -4.21
CA VAL A 50 6.35 3.21 -5.38
C VAL A 50 7.45 3.92 -6.15
N LEU A 51 7.57 3.58 -7.44
CA LEU A 51 8.40 4.27 -8.43
C LEU A 51 7.54 5.26 -9.20
N SER A 52 8.03 6.45 -9.43
CA SER A 52 7.54 7.38 -10.46
C SER A 52 8.53 7.39 -11.62
N ALA A 53 8.03 7.36 -12.85
CA ALA A 53 8.86 7.41 -14.05
C ALA A 53 8.11 8.06 -15.23
N THR A 54 8.84 8.44 -16.27
CA THR A 54 8.29 8.84 -17.57
C THR A 54 8.42 7.65 -18.52
N LEU A 55 7.33 7.22 -19.13
CA LEU A 55 7.33 6.13 -20.10
C LEU A 55 7.54 6.71 -21.53
N LEU A 56 8.71 6.51 -22.10
CA LEU A 56 9.06 6.91 -23.45
C LEU A 56 9.62 5.72 -24.23
N ASP A 57 9.11 5.48 -25.44
CA ASP A 57 9.61 4.47 -26.36
C ASP A 57 9.91 3.09 -25.71
N SER A 58 8.97 2.61 -24.88
CA SER A 58 9.11 1.35 -24.11
C SER A 58 10.28 1.34 -23.12
N LYS A 59 10.63 2.52 -22.57
CA LYS A 59 11.65 2.68 -21.55
C LYS A 59 11.15 3.60 -20.43
N LEU A 60 11.53 3.27 -19.20
CA LEU A 60 11.31 4.13 -18.04
C LEU A 60 12.47 5.12 -17.91
N GLU A 61 12.19 6.39 -18.08
CA GLU A 61 13.13 7.49 -17.89
C GLU A 61 12.76 8.31 -16.66
N ASN A 62 13.74 9.06 -16.10
CA ASN A 62 13.57 9.86 -14.89
C ASN A 62 12.99 9.05 -13.72
N SER A 63 13.35 7.78 -13.64
CA SER A 63 12.86 6.85 -12.63
C SER A 63 13.33 7.24 -11.24
N GLN A 64 12.39 7.37 -10.30
CA GLN A 64 12.66 7.70 -8.90
C GLN A 64 11.74 6.87 -7.99
N VAL A 65 12.30 6.21 -6.98
CA VAL A 65 11.53 5.65 -5.88
C VAL A 65 11.05 6.82 -5.02
N ILE A 66 9.75 7.05 -5.00
CA ILE A 66 9.13 8.18 -4.29
C ILE A 66 8.58 7.78 -2.92
N PHE A 67 8.39 6.48 -2.67
CA PHE A 67 7.84 5.98 -1.42
C PHE A 67 8.34 4.56 -1.16
N SER A 68 8.59 4.24 0.11
CA SER A 68 8.90 2.88 0.58
C SER A 68 8.20 2.62 1.92
N GLN A 69 7.50 1.50 2.02
CA GLN A 69 6.92 1.02 3.29
C GLN A 69 8.03 0.74 4.29
N THR A 70 7.90 1.25 5.49
CA THR A 70 8.82 1.04 6.61
C THR A 70 8.10 0.48 7.84
N PRO A 71 8.78 -0.37 8.62
CA PRO A 71 10.06 -1.01 8.35
C PRO A 71 9.99 -2.09 7.25
N LYS A 72 11.16 -2.51 6.72
CA LYS A 72 11.26 -3.67 5.81
C LYS A 72 11.41 -4.95 6.61
N TYR A 73 10.81 -6.04 6.09
CA TYR A 73 10.85 -7.36 6.72
C TYR A 73 11.26 -8.45 5.71
N ASP A 74 11.87 -9.52 6.18
CA ASP A 74 12.01 -10.74 5.40
C ASP A 74 10.65 -11.45 5.37
N SER A 75 9.84 -11.11 4.38
CA SER A 75 8.52 -11.68 4.18
C SER A 75 8.20 -11.88 2.71
N LYS A 76 7.50 -12.96 2.45
CA LYS A 76 7.04 -13.38 1.10
C LYS A 76 5.58 -12.98 0.83
N TYR A 77 4.87 -12.40 1.80
CA TYR A 77 3.42 -12.27 1.78
C TYR A 77 2.96 -10.85 2.09
N HIS A 78 1.70 -10.60 1.78
CA HIS A 78 0.90 -9.45 2.16
C HIS A 78 1.58 -8.11 1.86
N PHE A 79 1.83 -7.84 0.59
CA PHE A 79 2.42 -6.58 0.14
C PHE A 79 1.39 -5.44 0.04
N GLY A 80 0.10 -5.76 -0.20
CA GLY A 80 -0.85 -4.77 -0.68
C GLY A 80 -0.47 -4.31 -2.08
N GLY A 81 -0.17 -3.02 -2.23
CA GLY A 81 0.49 -2.47 -3.41
C GLY A 81 -0.44 -1.80 -4.42
N ARG A 82 -1.76 -1.69 -4.18
CA ARG A 82 -2.65 -0.96 -5.08
C ARG A 82 -2.40 0.53 -5.00
N LEU A 83 -2.44 1.16 -6.18
CA LEU A 83 -2.25 2.60 -6.38
C LEU A 83 -3.55 3.23 -6.89
N VAL A 84 -3.95 4.34 -6.28
CA VAL A 84 -5.09 5.14 -6.75
C VAL A 84 -4.71 6.61 -6.73
N GLN A 85 -4.97 7.35 -7.80
CA GLN A 85 -4.71 8.78 -7.85
C GLN A 85 -5.98 9.60 -7.68
N GLU A 86 -5.93 10.60 -6.79
CA GLU A 86 -6.98 11.59 -6.63
C GLU A 86 -6.95 12.64 -7.74
N GLN A 87 -8.06 13.37 -7.91
CA GLN A 87 -8.11 14.54 -8.78
C GLN A 87 -7.08 15.61 -8.40
N SER A 88 -6.76 15.72 -7.12
CA SER A 88 -5.69 16.61 -6.61
C SER A 88 -4.29 16.23 -7.07
N GLY A 89 -4.11 15.00 -7.60
CA GLY A 89 -2.83 14.41 -7.98
C GLY A 89 -2.14 13.64 -6.86
N ASN A 90 -2.68 13.60 -5.64
CA ASN A 90 -2.14 12.74 -4.59
C ASN A 90 -2.42 11.26 -4.88
N LEU A 91 -1.65 10.39 -4.27
CA LEU A 91 -1.72 8.95 -4.44
C LEU A 91 -2.10 8.28 -3.13
N PHE A 92 -3.06 7.36 -3.17
CA PHE A 92 -3.23 6.33 -2.16
C PHE A 92 -2.37 5.12 -2.50
N VAL A 93 -1.70 4.59 -1.49
CA VAL A 93 -0.86 3.38 -1.57
C VAL A 93 -1.34 2.40 -0.52
N THR A 94 -1.82 1.24 -0.92
CA THR A 94 -2.25 0.21 0.02
C THR A 94 -1.08 -0.64 0.47
N LEU A 95 -1.01 -0.96 1.76
CA LEU A 95 0.12 -1.63 2.39
C LEU A 95 -0.36 -2.79 3.26
N GLY A 96 0.24 -3.97 3.07
CA GLY A 96 -0.09 -5.15 3.84
C GLY A 96 0.62 -5.25 5.19
N ASP A 97 0.17 -6.20 6.02
CA ASP A 97 0.71 -6.51 7.35
C ASP A 97 1.95 -7.42 7.32
N ARG A 98 2.43 -7.77 6.12
CA ARG A 98 3.58 -8.65 5.89
C ARG A 98 3.41 -10.07 6.51
N ALA A 99 2.18 -10.51 6.76
CA ALA A 99 1.72 -11.77 7.33
C ALA A 99 2.08 -12.01 8.80
N THR A 100 3.31 -11.75 9.20
CA THR A 100 3.81 -12.02 10.55
C THR A 100 3.94 -10.78 11.42
N GLN A 101 3.70 -9.59 10.87
CA GLN A 101 3.92 -8.33 11.58
C GLN A 101 2.61 -7.72 12.14
N ARG A 102 1.74 -8.56 12.68
CA ARG A 102 0.43 -8.15 13.22
C ARG A 102 0.54 -7.09 14.33
N ALA A 103 1.60 -7.17 15.15
CA ALA A 103 1.84 -6.20 16.22
C ALA A 103 2.09 -4.77 15.71
N ASP A 104 2.58 -4.63 14.47
CA ASP A 104 2.93 -3.36 13.86
C ASP A 104 1.75 -2.71 13.10
N VAL A 105 0.60 -3.39 13.03
CA VAL A 105 -0.57 -2.89 12.28
C VAL A 105 -1.26 -1.73 12.99
N GLN A 106 -1.37 -1.76 14.32
CA GLN A 106 -2.06 -0.72 15.08
C GLN A 106 -1.19 0.51 15.40
N PRO A 107 0.10 0.40 15.70
CA PRO A 107 0.97 1.55 15.96
C PRO A 107 1.06 2.51 14.77
N LEU A 108 1.12 3.83 15.05
CA LEU A 108 1.19 4.88 14.03
C LEU A 108 2.63 5.19 13.56
N ASN A 109 3.64 4.61 14.19
CA ASN A 109 5.05 4.78 13.83
C ASN A 109 5.58 3.75 12.84
N THR A 110 4.69 3.00 12.21
CA THR A 110 4.99 2.03 11.14
C THR A 110 4.01 2.17 9.99
N LEU A 111 4.41 1.72 8.78
CA LEU A 111 3.53 1.66 7.61
C LEU A 111 2.95 0.25 7.38
N ILE A 112 3.02 -0.63 8.35
CA ILE A 112 2.52 -2.00 8.26
C ILE A 112 0.99 -2.01 8.42
N GLY A 113 0.27 -2.61 7.46
CA GLY A 113 -1.19 -2.70 7.48
C GLY A 113 -1.89 -1.33 7.44
N LYS A 114 -1.43 -0.45 6.57
CA LYS A 114 -1.91 0.93 6.41
C LYS A 114 -2.39 1.19 4.98
N VAL A 115 -3.18 2.23 4.83
CA VAL A 115 -3.22 3.00 3.58
C VAL A 115 -2.40 4.27 3.81
N ALA A 116 -1.44 4.51 2.94
CA ALA A 116 -0.69 5.76 2.92
C ALA A 116 -1.30 6.71 1.87
N ARG A 117 -1.25 8.04 2.13
CA ARG A 117 -1.62 9.06 1.18
C ARG A 117 -0.49 10.05 1.02
N ILE A 118 0.06 10.11 -0.19
CA ILE A 118 1.26 10.85 -0.54
C ILE A 118 1.03 11.76 -1.74
N THR A 119 1.85 12.77 -1.90
CA THR A 119 1.90 13.58 -3.13
C THR A 119 2.51 12.78 -4.28
N ALA A 120 2.38 13.27 -5.51
CA ALA A 120 3.05 12.74 -6.70
C ALA A 120 4.59 12.73 -6.63
N THR A 121 5.17 13.34 -5.60
CA THR A 121 6.62 13.38 -5.33
C THR A 121 7.01 12.59 -4.08
N GLY A 122 6.06 11.87 -3.46
CA GLY A 122 6.30 10.97 -2.33
C GLY A 122 6.27 11.61 -0.94
N LYS A 123 5.99 12.90 -0.82
CA LYS A 123 5.80 13.55 0.48
C LYS A 123 4.43 13.19 1.05
N ALA A 124 4.28 13.20 2.37
CA ALA A 124 2.96 13.12 2.98
C ALA A 124 2.03 14.18 2.37
N ALA A 125 0.79 13.79 2.03
CA ALA A 125 -0.18 14.72 1.47
C ALA A 125 -0.77 15.62 2.57
N ASP A 126 -1.03 16.88 2.24
CA ASP A 126 -1.71 17.79 3.14
C ASP A 126 -3.10 17.27 3.51
N GLY A 127 -3.49 17.44 4.77
CA GLY A 127 -4.77 16.99 5.27
C GLY A 127 -4.82 15.51 5.69
N ASN A 128 -3.68 14.82 5.78
CA ASN A 128 -3.61 13.51 6.41
C ASN A 128 -4.00 13.59 7.90
N PRO A 129 -4.61 12.50 8.46
CA PRO A 129 -5.43 12.61 9.68
C PRO A 129 -4.69 12.71 11.02
N PHE A 130 -3.36 12.50 11.05
CA PHE A 130 -2.62 12.41 12.32
C PHE A 130 -1.58 13.53 12.54
N PRO A 131 -1.85 14.83 12.22
CA PRO A 131 -0.84 15.88 12.27
C PRO A 131 -0.43 16.26 13.70
N ALA A 132 -1.27 15.98 14.69
CA ALA A 132 -1.00 16.29 16.09
C ALA A 132 -0.19 15.21 16.82
N ASP A 133 -0.17 13.99 16.31
CA ASP A 133 0.62 12.88 16.87
C ASP A 133 2.03 12.90 16.32
N LYS A 134 2.99 13.35 17.16
CA LYS A 134 4.41 13.43 16.77
C LYS A 134 5.07 12.07 16.54
N THR A 135 4.43 10.98 16.95
CA THR A 135 4.93 9.61 16.74
C THR A 135 4.38 8.99 15.47
N ALA A 136 3.28 9.54 14.92
CA ALA A 136 2.67 9.06 13.71
C ALA A 136 3.51 9.41 12.46
N LEU A 137 3.60 8.46 11.54
CA LEU A 137 4.11 8.74 10.21
C LEU A 137 3.09 9.59 9.45
N ALA A 138 3.56 10.69 8.89
CA ALA A 138 2.69 11.72 8.30
C ALA A 138 1.93 11.23 7.04
N GLU A 139 2.40 10.16 6.42
CA GLU A 139 1.81 9.54 5.22
C GLU A 139 0.56 8.72 5.52
N ILE A 140 0.29 8.37 6.79
CA ILE A 140 -0.80 7.47 7.15
C ILE A 140 -2.16 8.12 6.88
N TRP A 141 -3.01 7.41 6.11
CA TRP A 141 -4.41 7.74 5.86
C TRP A 141 -5.36 6.93 6.75
N SER A 142 -5.19 5.61 6.79
CA SER A 142 -5.98 4.68 7.60
C SER A 142 -5.13 3.54 8.13
N ILE A 143 -5.62 2.84 9.15
CA ILE A 143 -4.93 1.76 9.83
C ILE A 143 -5.82 0.52 9.99
N GLY A 144 -5.23 -0.58 10.44
CA GLY A 144 -5.99 -1.79 10.77
C GLY A 144 -6.30 -2.66 9.56
N HIS A 145 -5.45 -2.67 8.55
CA HIS A 145 -5.59 -3.48 7.33
C HIS A 145 -4.68 -4.71 7.36
N ARG A 146 -5.16 -5.80 6.77
CA ARG A 146 -4.38 -7.02 6.62
C ARG A 146 -3.65 -7.08 5.30
N ASN A 147 -4.37 -7.11 4.18
CA ASN A 147 -3.78 -7.28 2.85
C ASN A 147 -4.73 -6.79 1.76
N ILE A 148 -4.78 -5.50 1.55
CA ILE A 148 -5.63 -4.87 0.53
C ILE A 148 -5.13 -5.25 -0.86
N GLN A 149 -6.03 -5.81 -1.70
CA GLN A 149 -5.72 -6.26 -3.05
C GLN A 149 -6.41 -5.44 -4.14
N GLY A 150 -7.46 -4.73 -3.83
CA GLY A 150 -8.13 -3.81 -4.75
C GLY A 150 -8.38 -2.46 -4.13
N ALA A 151 -8.29 -1.41 -4.93
CA ALA A 151 -8.63 -0.05 -4.53
C ALA A 151 -9.13 0.77 -5.73
N THR A 152 -10.09 1.62 -5.50
CA THR A 152 -10.63 2.56 -6.51
C THR A 152 -11.31 3.74 -5.84
N LEU A 153 -11.47 4.85 -6.56
CA LEU A 153 -12.33 5.97 -6.15
C LEU A 153 -13.70 5.85 -6.82
N ASP A 154 -14.74 6.11 -6.04
CA ASP A 154 -16.06 6.31 -6.62
C ASP A 154 -16.23 7.74 -7.19
N PRO A 155 -17.35 8.03 -7.88
CA PRO A 155 -17.60 9.37 -8.43
C PRO A 155 -17.67 10.49 -7.38
N GLN A 156 -17.83 10.16 -6.10
CA GLN A 156 -17.81 11.09 -4.98
C GLN A 156 -16.41 11.28 -4.39
N GLY A 157 -15.39 10.59 -4.94
CA GLY A 157 -14.01 10.65 -4.47
C GLY A 157 -13.74 9.82 -3.20
N ARG A 158 -14.66 8.92 -2.82
CA ARG A 158 -14.44 8.03 -1.67
C ARG A 158 -13.58 6.85 -2.10
N LEU A 159 -12.59 6.52 -1.29
CA LEU A 159 -11.72 5.36 -1.54
C LEU A 159 -12.42 4.08 -1.11
N TRP A 160 -12.65 3.19 -2.05
CA TRP A 160 -13.10 1.83 -1.83
C TRP A 160 -11.92 0.88 -1.89
N THR A 161 -11.85 -0.04 -0.94
CA THR A 161 -10.82 -1.09 -0.90
C THR A 161 -11.47 -2.44 -0.66
N HIS A 162 -10.80 -3.51 -1.13
CA HIS A 162 -11.09 -4.85 -0.66
C HIS A 162 -9.82 -5.54 -0.22
N GLU A 163 -9.94 -6.39 0.79
CA GLU A 163 -8.80 -7.08 1.36
C GLU A 163 -9.09 -8.52 1.76
N HIS A 164 -8.05 -9.33 1.72
CA HIS A 164 -8.10 -10.69 2.22
C HIS A 164 -8.11 -10.73 3.74
N GLY A 165 -9.11 -11.41 4.30
CA GLY A 165 -9.05 -11.94 5.65
C GLY A 165 -8.08 -13.13 5.77
N PRO A 166 -7.96 -13.72 6.96
CA PRO A 166 -7.27 -15.00 7.13
C PRO A 166 -8.12 -16.16 6.56
N GLN A 167 -8.51 -17.12 7.33
CA GLN A 167 -9.48 -18.13 6.89
C GLN A 167 -10.90 -17.53 7.02
N GLY A 168 -11.44 -16.99 5.92
CA GLY A 168 -12.65 -16.15 5.90
C GLY A 168 -12.39 -14.70 6.34
N GLY A 169 -13.45 -13.91 6.49
CA GLY A 169 -13.37 -12.51 6.93
C GLY A 169 -12.76 -11.56 5.91
N ASP A 170 -12.89 -11.86 4.60
CA ASP A 170 -12.58 -10.91 3.53
C ASP A 170 -13.51 -9.69 3.63
N GLU A 171 -12.99 -8.50 3.33
CA GLU A 171 -13.68 -7.24 3.55
C GLU A 171 -13.78 -6.39 2.29
N ILE A 172 -14.85 -5.61 2.21
CA ILE A 172 -14.97 -4.46 1.30
C ILE A 172 -15.24 -3.24 2.18
N ASN A 173 -14.38 -2.22 2.05
CA ASN A 173 -14.41 -1.05 2.90
C ASN A 173 -14.51 0.26 2.11
N ILE A 174 -15.25 1.25 2.64
CA ILE A 174 -15.06 2.66 2.26
C ILE A 174 -14.00 3.21 3.21
N THR A 175 -12.79 3.36 2.67
CA THR A 175 -11.60 3.67 3.48
C THR A 175 -11.44 5.17 3.70
N ALA A 176 -11.76 5.62 4.91
CA ALA A 176 -11.79 7.04 5.28
C ALA A 176 -10.59 7.45 6.16
N ALA A 177 -10.29 8.76 6.13
CA ALA A 177 -9.21 9.37 6.90
C ALA A 177 -9.28 9.05 8.40
N GLY A 178 -8.18 8.60 8.98
CA GLY A 178 -8.04 8.36 10.42
C GLY A 178 -8.82 7.17 10.97
N LYS A 179 -9.46 6.38 10.11
CA LYS A 179 -10.24 5.22 10.55
C LYS A 179 -9.36 3.99 10.74
N ASN A 180 -9.78 3.16 11.71
CA ASN A 180 -9.19 1.85 12.01
C ASN A 180 -10.15 0.76 11.54
N TYR A 181 -9.66 -0.13 10.67
CA TYR A 181 -10.45 -1.21 10.06
C TYR A 181 -10.32 -2.54 10.81
N GLY A 182 -9.69 -2.51 11.99
CA GLY A 182 -9.82 -3.54 13.02
C GLY A 182 -8.70 -4.57 13.06
N TRP A 183 -8.08 -4.93 11.96
CA TRP A 183 -7.04 -5.95 11.94
C TRP A 183 -5.84 -5.59 12.85
N PRO A 184 -5.28 -6.50 13.63
CA PRO A 184 -5.72 -7.87 13.95
C PRO A 184 -6.58 -7.97 15.21
N LEU A 185 -7.11 -6.86 15.72
CA LEU A 185 -7.87 -6.80 16.98
C LEU A 185 -9.30 -7.30 16.81
N ILE A 186 -9.89 -7.09 15.63
CA ILE A 186 -11.24 -7.49 15.25
C ILE A 186 -11.17 -8.10 13.86
N THR A 187 -11.73 -9.29 13.69
CA THR A 187 -11.92 -9.94 12.39
C THR A 187 -13.01 -10.99 12.49
N TYR A 188 -13.68 -11.27 11.37
CA TYR A 188 -14.61 -12.40 11.23
C TYR A 188 -13.91 -13.67 10.73
N GLY A 189 -12.61 -13.60 10.41
CA GLY A 189 -11.82 -14.76 9.99
C GLY A 189 -11.18 -15.49 11.16
N GLU A 190 -10.71 -16.69 10.88
CA GLU A 190 -10.05 -17.58 11.85
C GLU A 190 -8.59 -17.82 11.47
N GLU A 191 -7.78 -18.31 12.42
CA GLU A 191 -6.42 -18.77 12.12
C GLU A 191 -6.45 -19.96 11.16
N TYR A 192 -5.47 -20.08 10.27
CA TYR A 192 -5.38 -21.20 9.31
C TYR A 192 -5.29 -22.58 9.97
N GLY A 193 -4.92 -22.66 11.22
CA GLY A 193 -4.94 -23.90 12.03
C GLY A 193 -6.19 -24.03 12.90
N GLY A 194 -7.18 -23.17 12.72
CA GLY A 194 -8.35 -23.04 13.59
C GLY A 194 -8.06 -22.14 14.81
N GLY A 195 -9.09 -21.50 15.32
CA GLY A 195 -9.04 -20.60 16.46
C GLY A 195 -9.36 -19.15 16.12
N VAL A 196 -9.83 -18.42 17.11
CA VAL A 196 -10.28 -17.02 17.01
C VAL A 196 -9.08 -16.09 16.93
N ILE A 197 -9.15 -15.11 16.04
CA ILE A 197 -8.20 -14.00 15.99
C ILE A 197 -8.90 -12.77 16.57
N GLY A 198 -8.32 -12.17 17.61
CA GLY A 198 -8.89 -10.97 18.21
C GLY A 198 -10.32 -11.19 18.74
N LYS A 199 -11.23 -10.26 18.38
CA LYS A 199 -12.65 -10.33 18.71
C LYS A 199 -13.50 -10.44 17.45
N THR A 200 -14.61 -11.14 17.51
CA THR A 200 -15.56 -11.29 16.41
C THR A 200 -16.78 -10.37 16.55
N SER A 201 -16.88 -9.61 17.63
CA SER A 201 -17.97 -8.65 17.88
C SER A 201 -17.43 -7.36 18.47
N GLN A 202 -18.03 -6.26 18.06
CA GLN A 202 -17.87 -4.96 18.70
C GLN A 202 -18.63 -4.91 20.01
#